data_f9c58cd6c251ac1dc484714a64a48cdc
#
_entry.id   f9c58cd6c251ac1dc484714a64a48cdc
#
_cell.length_a   1.000
_cell.length_b   1.000
_cell.length_c   1.000
_cell.angle_alpha   90.00
_cell.angle_beta   90.00
_cell.angle_gamma   90.00
#
_symmetry.space_group_name_H-M   'P 1'
#
loop_
_entity.id
_entity.type
_entity.pdbx_description
1 polymer ?
#
loop_
_entity_poly.entity_id
_entity_poly.type
_entity_poly.pdbx_seq_one_letter_code
_entity_poly.pdbx_strand_id
1 'polypeptide(L)'
;MKHNKYIYLAVIIITSCTNMSYQPNIVSKSDVQKQQYVVLGTITDIIYVTIEGDREVGAAAGALIGGAAGKNVTDSETESDIAAIIGGLVGSAVGAEVGSNLTSKDGIELLIETNGGKLVSIIQEVSNLDFKVDQKVRIIKRNGKSRVLPFN
;
A
#
# COMPACT_ATOMS: atom_id res chain seq x y z
N MET A 1 -16.55 13.95 -33.05
CA MET A 1 -16.00 14.78 -31.94
C MET A 1 -16.69 14.62 -30.58
N LYS A 2 -17.66 13.69 -30.38
CA LYS A 2 -18.34 13.47 -29.08
C LYS A 2 -17.59 12.48 -28.12
N HIS A 3 -16.75 11.59 -28.63
CA HIS A 3 -16.09 10.54 -27.85
C HIS A 3 -14.93 11.05 -26.97
N ASN A 4 -14.30 12.19 -27.31
CA ASN A 4 -13.17 12.72 -26.54
C ASN A 4 -13.53 13.20 -25.12
N LYS A 5 -14.76 13.65 -24.89
CA LYS A 5 -15.20 14.15 -23.57
C LYS A 5 -15.29 13.05 -22.51
N TYR A 6 -15.70 11.84 -22.91
CA TYR A 6 -15.81 10.71 -21.98
C TYR A 6 -14.44 10.10 -21.61
N ILE A 7 -13.45 10.20 -22.51
CA ILE A 7 -12.06 9.78 -22.24
C ILE A 7 -11.45 10.69 -21.19
N TYR A 8 -11.63 12.00 -21.27
CA TYR A 8 -11.12 12.94 -20.24
C TYR A 8 -11.83 12.74 -18.89
N LEU A 9 -13.13 12.43 -18.89
CA LEU A 9 -13.89 12.15 -17.66
C LEU A 9 -13.40 10.85 -17.00
N ALA A 10 -13.11 9.81 -17.77
CA ALA A 10 -12.57 8.53 -17.26
C ALA A 10 -11.16 8.69 -16.66
N VAL A 11 -10.30 9.51 -17.28
CA VAL A 11 -8.93 9.78 -16.79
C VAL A 11 -8.96 10.53 -15.45
N ILE A 12 -9.91 11.44 -15.23
CA ILE A 12 -10.04 12.21 -13.98
C ILE A 12 -10.47 11.32 -12.81
N ILE A 13 -11.25 10.26 -13.04
CA ILE A 13 -11.70 9.34 -11.99
C ILE A 13 -10.55 8.45 -11.48
N ILE A 14 -9.57 8.13 -12.31
CA ILE A 14 -8.45 7.24 -11.97
C ILE A 14 -7.42 7.93 -11.04
N THR A 15 -7.38 9.26 -11.00
CA THR A 15 -6.42 10.01 -10.16
C THR A 15 -6.80 10.10 -8.68
N SER A 16 -7.93 9.53 -8.25
CA SER A 16 -8.42 9.59 -6.87
C SER A 16 -7.92 8.45 -5.98
N CYS A 17 -6.81 7.77 -6.32
CA CYS A 17 -6.20 6.80 -5.42
C CYS A 17 -5.59 7.53 -4.22
N THR A 18 -6.24 7.42 -3.07
CA THR A 18 -5.68 7.85 -1.78
C THR A 18 -4.51 6.95 -1.43
N ASN A 19 -3.29 7.43 -1.60
CA ASN A 19 -2.10 6.76 -1.09
C ASN A 19 -2.21 6.65 0.44
N MET A 20 -2.52 5.46 0.94
CA MET A 20 -2.41 5.16 2.37
C MET A 20 -0.93 5.08 2.72
N SER A 21 -0.39 6.15 3.26
CA SER A 21 0.97 6.16 3.78
C SER A 21 1.03 5.42 5.12
N TYR A 22 1.94 4.47 5.24
CA TYR A 22 2.25 3.76 6.48
C TYR A 22 3.41 4.42 7.25
N GLN A 23 3.75 5.65 6.91
CA GLN A 23 4.80 6.40 7.58
C GLN A 23 4.42 6.70 9.03
N PRO A 24 5.32 6.44 9.99
CA PRO A 24 5.01 6.53 11.42
C PRO A 24 4.78 7.95 11.92
N ASN A 25 5.26 8.97 11.19
CA ASN A 25 5.10 10.38 11.49
C ASN A 25 3.82 11.01 10.92
N ILE A 26 3.09 10.29 10.05
CA ILE A 26 1.81 10.76 9.49
C ILE A 26 0.66 10.23 10.35
N VAL A 27 -0.18 11.14 10.82
CA VAL A 27 -1.36 10.83 11.63
C VAL A 27 -2.61 11.04 10.80
N SER A 28 -3.48 10.02 10.77
CA SER A 28 -4.79 10.13 10.11
C SER A 28 -5.64 11.22 10.79
N LYS A 29 -6.40 11.98 9.98
CA LYS A 29 -7.34 12.99 10.49
C LYS A 29 -8.35 12.40 11.48
N SER A 30 -8.72 11.13 11.31
CA SER A 30 -9.61 10.41 12.23
C SER A 30 -8.97 10.12 13.58
N ASP A 31 -7.66 10.29 13.72
CA ASP A 31 -6.86 9.96 14.90
C ASP A 31 -6.50 11.18 15.74
N VAL A 32 -6.79 12.36 15.23
CA VAL A 32 -6.58 13.61 15.97
C VAL A 32 -7.54 13.65 17.17
N GLN A 33 -7.04 14.15 18.30
CA GLN A 33 -7.78 14.31 19.58
C GLN A 33 -8.26 12.97 20.23
N LYS A 34 -7.71 11.82 19.80
CA LYS A 34 -8.03 10.53 20.45
C LYS A 34 -6.86 10.04 21.29
N GLN A 35 -7.18 9.53 22.47
CA GLN A 35 -6.21 8.91 23.37
C GLN A 35 -5.60 7.66 22.75
N GLN A 36 -4.29 7.48 22.86
CA GLN A 36 -3.54 6.34 22.33
C GLN A 36 -2.77 5.66 23.45
N TYR A 37 -2.67 4.33 23.38
CA TYR A 37 -1.85 3.56 24.32
C TYR A 37 -0.38 3.60 23.89
N VAL A 38 0.49 3.91 24.84
CA VAL A 38 1.94 3.98 24.60
C VAL A 38 2.65 2.93 25.45
N VAL A 39 3.55 2.18 24.81
CA VAL A 39 4.45 1.25 25.48
C VAL A 39 5.88 1.72 25.21
N LEU A 40 6.68 1.82 26.25
CA LEU A 40 8.10 2.15 26.12
C LEU A 40 8.94 0.90 25.98
N GLY A 41 10.04 0.99 25.22
CA GLY A 41 10.97 -0.11 25.02
C GLY A 41 12.28 0.38 24.43
N THR A 42 13.18 -0.58 24.20
CA THR A 42 14.51 -0.39 23.62
C THR A 42 14.65 -1.26 22.39
N ILE A 43 15.19 -0.74 21.29
CA ILE A 43 15.44 -1.49 20.06
C ILE A 43 16.59 -2.47 20.31
N THR A 44 16.35 -3.75 20.05
CA THR A 44 17.36 -4.81 20.17
C THR A 44 17.93 -5.20 18.80
N ASP A 45 17.14 -5.05 17.72
CA ASP A 45 17.59 -5.37 16.36
C ASP A 45 16.82 -4.55 15.32
N ILE A 46 17.42 -4.36 14.14
CA ILE A 46 16.88 -3.59 13.03
C ILE A 46 17.14 -4.34 11.72
N ILE A 47 16.07 -4.65 10.99
CA ILE A 47 16.15 -5.35 9.69
C ILE A 47 15.43 -4.50 8.64
N TYR A 48 16.10 -4.28 7.51
CA TYR A 48 15.47 -3.63 6.35
C TYR A 48 14.70 -4.65 5.54
N VAL A 49 13.45 -4.35 5.22
CA VAL A 49 12.53 -5.23 4.50
C VAL A 49 11.84 -4.46 3.37
N THR A 50 11.32 -5.16 2.40
CA THR A 50 10.44 -4.56 1.38
C THR A 50 8.99 -4.85 1.75
N ILE A 51 8.18 -3.81 1.84
CA ILE A 51 6.72 -3.92 2.00
C ILE A 51 6.13 -4.13 0.62
N GLU A 52 5.44 -5.26 0.44
CA GLU A 52 4.79 -5.59 -0.83
C GLU A 52 3.76 -4.50 -1.21
N GLY A 53 3.74 -4.15 -2.48
CA GLY A 53 2.78 -3.20 -3.01
C GLY A 53 1.40 -3.79 -3.26
N ASP A 54 0.48 -2.95 -3.72
CA ASP A 54 -0.93 -3.29 -3.88
C ASP A 54 -1.19 -4.04 -5.20
N ARG A 55 -1.30 -5.37 -5.12
CA ARG A 55 -1.61 -6.25 -6.25
C ARG A 55 -3.05 -6.08 -6.72
N GLU A 56 -3.99 -5.79 -5.82
CA GLU A 56 -5.42 -5.73 -6.13
C GLU A 56 -5.73 -4.51 -7.02
N VAL A 57 -5.16 -3.36 -6.70
CA VAL A 57 -5.31 -2.15 -7.52
C VAL A 57 -4.70 -2.35 -8.89
N GLY A 58 -3.51 -2.96 -8.96
CA GLY A 58 -2.87 -3.28 -10.24
C GLY A 58 -3.68 -4.27 -11.08
N ALA A 59 -4.20 -5.33 -10.45
CA ALA A 59 -5.05 -6.32 -11.11
C ALA A 59 -6.33 -5.70 -11.67
N ALA A 60 -7.01 -4.87 -10.88
CA ALA A 60 -8.24 -4.19 -11.31
C ALA A 60 -7.98 -3.26 -12.51
N ALA A 61 -6.93 -2.45 -12.46
CA ALA A 61 -6.54 -1.58 -13.56
C ALA A 61 -6.18 -2.39 -14.82
N GLY A 62 -5.39 -3.45 -14.66
CA GLY A 62 -5.02 -4.36 -15.74
C GLY A 62 -6.21 -5.08 -16.38
N ALA A 63 -7.17 -5.54 -15.58
CA ALA A 63 -8.40 -6.15 -16.05
C ALA A 63 -9.23 -5.20 -16.93
N LEU A 64 -9.37 -3.94 -16.51
CA LEU A 64 -10.09 -2.92 -17.26
C LEU A 64 -9.41 -2.62 -18.61
N ILE A 65 -8.10 -2.42 -18.60
CA ILE A 65 -7.33 -2.14 -19.81
C ILE A 65 -7.32 -3.35 -20.75
N GLY A 66 -7.06 -4.54 -20.21
CA GLY A 66 -7.03 -5.79 -20.97
C GLY A 66 -8.38 -6.16 -21.56
N GLY A 67 -9.47 -5.99 -20.79
CA GLY A 67 -10.83 -6.20 -21.25
C GLY A 67 -11.23 -5.23 -22.36
N ALA A 68 -10.91 -3.95 -22.20
CA ALA A 68 -11.16 -2.93 -23.23
C ALA A 68 -10.36 -3.18 -24.51
N ALA A 69 -9.09 -3.62 -24.39
CA ALA A 69 -8.27 -3.99 -25.52
C ALA A 69 -8.83 -5.22 -26.24
N GLY A 70 -9.20 -6.27 -25.48
CA GLY A 70 -9.78 -7.51 -26.02
C GLY A 70 -11.07 -7.25 -26.80
N LYS A 71 -11.92 -6.35 -26.28
CA LYS A 71 -13.20 -6.01 -26.96
C LYS A 71 -13.03 -5.41 -28.35
N ASN A 72 -11.89 -4.79 -28.63
CA ASN A 72 -11.61 -4.12 -29.91
C ASN A 72 -10.83 -5.00 -30.90
N VAL A 73 -10.65 -6.30 -30.62
CA VAL A 73 -9.85 -7.20 -31.49
C VAL A 73 -10.64 -7.72 -32.68
N THR A 74 -11.98 -7.77 -32.57
CA THR A 74 -12.85 -8.33 -33.62
C THR A 74 -14.13 -7.52 -33.76
N ASP A 75 -14.72 -7.54 -34.97
CA ASP A 75 -15.97 -6.86 -35.28
C ASP A 75 -17.22 -7.68 -34.95
N SER A 76 -17.06 -8.96 -34.58
CA SER A 76 -18.15 -9.86 -34.16
C SER A 76 -18.46 -9.66 -32.68
N GLU A 77 -19.72 -9.39 -32.34
CA GLU A 77 -20.16 -9.11 -30.97
C GLU A 77 -19.84 -10.26 -29.99
N THR A 78 -20.12 -11.53 -30.38
CA THR A 78 -19.86 -12.68 -29.53
C THR A 78 -18.37 -12.97 -29.33
N GLU A 79 -17.57 -12.84 -30.39
CA GLU A 79 -16.11 -13.02 -30.33
C GLU A 79 -15.44 -11.89 -29.54
N SER A 80 -15.94 -10.66 -29.66
CA SER A 80 -15.50 -9.49 -28.92
C SER A 80 -15.70 -9.66 -27.41
N ASP A 81 -16.82 -10.23 -26.96
CA ASP A 81 -17.09 -10.45 -25.54
C ASP A 81 -16.16 -11.54 -24.97
N ILE A 82 -15.91 -12.62 -25.71
CA ILE A 82 -14.95 -13.67 -25.31
C ILE A 82 -13.53 -13.09 -25.24
N ALA A 83 -13.13 -12.30 -26.24
CA ALA A 83 -11.82 -11.66 -26.28
C ALA A 83 -11.65 -10.63 -25.14
N ALA A 84 -12.71 -9.93 -24.75
CA ALA A 84 -12.71 -9.04 -23.60
C ALA A 84 -12.48 -9.77 -22.28
N ILE A 85 -13.12 -10.94 -22.09
CA ILE A 85 -12.92 -11.77 -20.89
C ILE A 85 -11.47 -12.28 -20.81
N ILE A 86 -10.95 -12.82 -21.90
CA ILE A 86 -9.56 -13.30 -21.96
C ILE A 86 -8.58 -12.16 -21.74
N GLY A 87 -8.79 -11.03 -22.41
CA GLY A 87 -7.97 -9.82 -22.26
C GLY A 87 -7.99 -9.29 -20.82
N GLY A 88 -9.15 -9.31 -20.17
CA GLY A 88 -9.32 -8.91 -18.78
C GLY A 88 -8.56 -9.83 -17.81
N LEU A 89 -8.62 -11.16 -18.02
CA LEU A 89 -7.89 -12.12 -17.19
C LEU A 89 -6.37 -11.98 -17.34
N VAL A 90 -5.87 -11.88 -18.56
CA VAL A 90 -4.43 -11.67 -18.82
C VAL A 90 -4.00 -10.30 -18.30
N GLY A 91 -4.78 -9.27 -18.58
CA GLY A 91 -4.51 -7.91 -18.09
C GLY A 91 -4.47 -7.82 -16.57
N SER A 92 -5.37 -8.54 -15.87
CA SER A 92 -5.37 -8.55 -14.39
C SER A 92 -4.11 -9.21 -13.83
N ALA A 93 -3.65 -10.31 -14.40
CA ALA A 93 -2.45 -11.01 -13.95
C ALA A 93 -1.19 -10.14 -14.13
N VAL A 94 -1.02 -9.54 -15.30
CA VAL A 94 0.09 -8.62 -15.59
C VAL A 94 -0.02 -7.36 -14.73
N GLY A 95 -1.22 -6.80 -14.62
CA GLY A 95 -1.47 -5.60 -13.83
C GLY A 95 -1.21 -5.79 -12.34
N ALA A 96 -1.52 -6.97 -11.78
CA ALA A 96 -1.21 -7.31 -10.40
C ALA A 96 0.31 -7.26 -10.12
N GLU A 97 1.10 -7.84 -11.00
CA GLU A 97 2.57 -7.85 -10.86
C GLU A 97 3.17 -6.45 -11.00
N VAL A 98 2.73 -5.72 -12.03
CA VAL A 98 3.18 -4.33 -12.24
C VAL A 98 2.74 -3.44 -11.07
N GLY A 99 1.50 -3.56 -10.61
CA GLY A 99 0.97 -2.78 -9.49
C GLY A 99 1.73 -3.03 -8.20
N SER A 100 2.02 -4.30 -7.88
CA SER A 100 2.82 -4.68 -6.73
C SER A 100 4.21 -4.04 -6.77
N ASN A 101 4.90 -4.14 -7.91
CA ASN A 101 6.27 -3.61 -8.06
C ASN A 101 6.31 -2.08 -8.00
N LEU A 102 5.34 -1.40 -8.62
CA LEU A 102 5.30 0.07 -8.66
C LEU A 102 4.89 0.71 -7.31
N THR A 103 4.17 -0.03 -6.48
CA THR A 103 3.66 0.48 -5.19
C THR A 103 4.38 -0.12 -3.99
N SER A 104 5.36 -1.00 -4.19
CA SER A 104 6.22 -1.51 -3.12
C SER A 104 6.97 -0.37 -2.43
N LYS A 105 7.26 -0.54 -1.15
CA LYS A 105 7.92 0.48 -0.34
C LYS A 105 9.02 -0.13 0.51
N ASP A 106 10.03 0.67 0.79
CA ASP A 106 11.04 0.30 1.76
C ASP A 106 10.45 0.33 3.17
N GLY A 107 10.64 -0.77 3.88
CA GLY A 107 10.21 -0.98 5.24
C GLY A 107 11.38 -1.24 6.19
N ILE A 108 11.09 -1.10 7.47
CA ILE A 108 12.01 -1.42 8.54
C ILE A 108 11.28 -2.27 9.57
N GLU A 109 11.86 -3.41 9.92
CA GLU A 109 11.42 -4.25 11.02
C GLU A 109 12.26 -3.90 12.25
N LEU A 110 11.59 -3.50 13.32
CA LEU A 110 12.19 -3.13 14.59
C LEU A 110 11.85 -4.19 15.63
N LEU A 111 12.87 -4.90 16.12
CA LEU A 111 12.72 -5.78 17.28
C LEU A 111 12.94 -4.95 18.54
N ILE A 112 11.95 -4.93 19.42
CA ILE A 112 11.92 -4.05 20.59
C ILE A 112 11.66 -4.87 21.83
N GLU A 113 12.54 -4.74 22.82
CA GLU A 113 12.27 -5.19 24.17
C GLU A 113 11.52 -4.09 24.93
N THR A 114 10.29 -4.42 25.32
CA THR A 114 9.48 -3.48 26.11
C THR A 114 9.97 -3.41 27.55
N ASN A 115 9.69 -2.31 28.26
CA ASN A 115 10.03 -2.18 29.68
C ASN A 115 9.39 -3.28 30.57
N GLY A 116 8.41 -4.01 30.04
CA GLY A 116 7.81 -5.18 30.70
C GLY A 116 8.50 -6.50 30.35
N GLY A 117 9.67 -6.49 29.68
CA GLY A 117 10.44 -7.68 29.33
C GLY A 117 9.87 -8.50 28.16
N LYS A 118 8.94 -7.96 27.38
CA LYS A 118 8.40 -8.64 26.18
C LYS A 118 9.12 -8.16 24.93
N LEU A 119 9.53 -9.12 24.09
CA LEU A 119 10.01 -8.84 22.75
C LEU A 119 8.82 -8.65 21.80
N VAL A 120 8.85 -7.59 21.00
CA VAL A 120 7.83 -7.24 20.03
C VAL A 120 8.52 -6.85 18.72
N SER A 121 8.14 -7.47 17.60
CA SER A 121 8.55 -7.03 16.28
C SER A 121 7.47 -6.14 15.66
N ILE A 122 7.87 -5.01 15.06
CA ILE A 122 7.00 -4.08 14.35
C ILE A 122 7.64 -3.71 13.03
N ILE A 123 6.89 -3.95 11.94
CA ILE A 123 7.27 -3.51 10.60
C ILE A 123 6.54 -2.20 10.30
N GLN A 124 7.29 -1.22 9.82
CA GLN A 124 6.74 0.06 9.38
C GLN A 124 7.49 0.58 8.14
N GLU A 125 6.87 1.49 7.40
CA GLU A 125 7.50 2.15 6.25
C GLU A 125 8.69 2.99 6.73
N VAL A 126 9.79 2.97 5.97
CA VAL A 126 10.95 3.83 6.23
C VAL A 126 10.50 5.29 6.13
N SER A 127 10.83 6.05 7.14
CA SER A 127 10.55 7.48 7.22
C SER A 127 11.87 8.25 7.47
N ASN A 128 11.78 9.57 7.56
CA ASN A 128 12.92 10.41 7.92
C ASN A 128 13.38 10.22 9.39
N LEU A 129 12.85 9.19 10.08
CA LEU A 129 13.26 8.84 11.44
C LEU A 129 14.43 7.86 11.37
N ASP A 130 15.52 8.23 11.98
CA ASP A 130 16.70 7.39 12.11
C ASP A 130 16.60 6.56 13.39
N PHE A 131 16.70 5.24 13.25
CA PHE A 131 16.64 4.28 14.36
C PHE A 131 18.00 3.62 14.55
N LYS A 132 18.36 3.37 15.83
CA LYS A 132 19.60 2.69 16.21
C LYS A 132 19.32 1.61 17.23
N VAL A 133 20.13 0.56 17.21
CA VAL A 133 20.13 -0.45 18.26
C VAL A 133 20.45 0.25 19.59
N ASP A 134 19.87 -0.25 20.68
CA ASP A 134 19.91 0.34 22.04
C ASP A 134 19.19 1.67 22.20
N GLN A 135 18.51 2.16 21.14
CA GLN A 135 17.73 3.38 21.21
C GLN A 135 16.40 3.16 21.96
N LYS A 136 16.07 4.07 22.88
CA LYS A 136 14.76 4.11 23.52
C LYS A 136 13.71 4.58 22.55
N VAL A 137 12.57 3.87 22.53
CA VAL A 137 11.45 4.16 21.65
C VAL A 137 10.12 4.06 22.38
N ARG A 138 9.12 4.67 21.78
CA ARG A 138 7.71 4.54 22.17
C ARG A 138 6.93 3.82 21.06
N ILE A 139 6.25 2.76 21.45
CA ILE A 139 5.29 2.04 20.60
C ILE A 139 3.93 2.63 20.86
N ILE A 140 3.31 3.21 19.85
CA ILE A 140 1.97 3.75 19.91
C ILE A 140 1.02 2.75 19.30
N LYS A 141 0.08 2.23 20.11
CA LYS A 141 -0.93 1.26 19.67
C LYS A 141 -2.29 1.91 19.52
N ARG A 142 -2.94 1.63 18.39
CA ARG A 142 -4.29 2.09 18.13
C ARG A 142 -5.00 1.24 17.07
N ASN A 143 -6.23 0.82 17.35
CA ASN A 143 -7.08 0.07 16.41
C ASN A 143 -6.36 -1.12 15.74
N GLY A 144 -5.59 -1.89 16.50
CA GLY A 144 -4.80 -3.01 15.99
C GLY A 144 -3.53 -2.63 15.23
N LYS A 145 -3.29 -1.35 14.97
CA LYS A 145 -2.06 -0.85 14.33
C LYS A 145 -1.06 -0.36 15.38
N SER A 146 0.22 -0.59 15.11
CA SER A 146 1.32 -0.13 15.96
C SER A 146 2.28 0.70 15.12
N ARG A 147 2.85 1.75 15.73
CA ARG A 147 3.94 2.54 15.14
C ARG A 147 4.99 2.83 16.18
N VAL A 148 6.22 2.92 15.74
CA VAL A 148 7.38 3.20 16.60
C VAL A 148 7.89 4.59 16.31
N LEU A 149 8.14 5.33 17.37
CA LEU A 149 8.76 6.66 17.31
C LEU A 149 9.92 6.72 18.30
N PRO A 150 10.98 7.49 18.01
CA PRO A 150 12.03 7.78 18.97
C PRO A 150 11.44 8.36 20.26
N PHE A 151 12.06 8.00 21.39
CA PHE A 151 11.74 8.54 22.70
C PHE A 151 12.95 9.33 23.17
N ASN A 152 12.86 10.64 23.10
CA ASN A 152 13.89 11.59 23.55
C ASN A 152 13.57 12.04 24.97
#